data_64294e809d3c41f5d87a164274f155c9
#
_entry.id   64294e809d3c41f5d87a164274f155c9
#
_cell.length_a   1.000
_cell.length_b   1.000
_cell.length_c   1.000
_cell.angle_alpha   90.00
_cell.angle_beta   90.00
_cell.angle_gamma   90.00
#
_symmetry.space_group_name_H-M   'P 1'
#
loop_
_entity.id
_entity.type
_entity.pdbx_description
1 polymer ?
#
loop_
_entity_poly.entity_id
_entity_poly.type
_entity_poly.pdbx_seq_one_letter_code
_entity_poly.pdbx_strand_id
1 'polypeptide(L)'
;MEFRANLVQLLWKFKPMKINPENGSIILPDCNIISARTTLDDWIACFPKSSPNHLQTGITFFGLSFTKQSEQYTLTAQFEQQRLERLSIFFYPIGEDDSWAAWSEERELQRRKQFDRWLDKQLGDAPCSIETSAAGKCRRFTWGNAGAYYYNKDGSTMIVISYR
;
A
#
# COMPACT_ATOMS: atom_id res chain seq x y z
N MET A 1 31.94 12.74 -16.23
CA MET A 1 30.47 12.99 -16.15
C MET A 1 29.65 11.77 -15.72
N GLU A 2 30.14 10.56 -15.79
CA GLU A 2 29.39 9.33 -15.43
C GLU A 2 29.24 9.08 -13.91
N PHE A 3 30.14 9.63 -13.09
CA PHE A 3 30.08 9.41 -11.64
C PHE A 3 28.88 10.08 -10.92
N ARG A 4 28.35 11.19 -11.46
CA ARG A 4 27.17 11.88 -10.86
C ARG A 4 25.87 11.17 -11.16
N ALA A 5 25.72 10.56 -12.33
CA ALA A 5 24.52 9.82 -12.70
C ALA A 5 24.35 8.55 -11.86
N ASN A 6 25.45 7.85 -11.53
CA ASN A 6 25.43 6.67 -10.69
C ASN A 6 25.11 6.98 -9.21
N LEU A 7 25.56 8.12 -8.68
CA LEU A 7 25.24 8.50 -7.30
C LEU A 7 23.77 8.88 -7.12
N VAL A 8 23.18 9.56 -8.10
CA VAL A 8 21.76 9.89 -8.10
C VAL A 8 20.90 8.63 -8.20
N GLN A 9 21.24 7.67 -9.08
CA GLN A 9 20.57 6.38 -9.15
C GLN A 9 20.73 5.53 -7.89
N LEU A 10 21.87 5.57 -7.21
CA LEU A 10 22.08 4.91 -5.92
C LEU A 10 21.24 5.54 -4.81
N LEU A 11 21.13 6.86 -4.76
CA LEU A 11 20.32 7.57 -3.77
C LEU A 11 18.81 7.29 -3.97
N TRP A 12 18.36 7.03 -5.20
CA TRP A 12 16.96 6.66 -5.49
C TRP A 12 16.60 5.27 -4.97
N LYS A 13 17.56 4.35 -4.93
CA LYS A 13 17.36 2.99 -4.38
C LYS A 13 17.06 2.98 -2.88
N PHE A 14 17.26 4.09 -2.16
CA PHE A 14 17.14 4.17 -0.70
C PHE A 14 15.94 4.98 -0.20
N LYS A 15 15.09 5.51 -1.07
CA LYS A 15 13.90 6.23 -0.60
C LYS A 15 12.83 5.26 -0.10
N PRO A 16 12.37 5.38 1.16
CA PRO A 16 11.27 4.57 1.64
C PRO A 16 9.96 4.97 0.96
N MET A 17 9.02 4.02 0.87
CA MET A 17 7.64 4.35 0.54
C MET A 17 7.09 5.29 1.63
N LYS A 18 6.37 6.34 1.23
CA LYS A 18 5.80 7.33 2.14
C LYS A 18 4.35 7.61 1.82
N ILE A 19 3.57 7.85 2.87
CA ILE A 19 2.22 8.38 2.77
C ILE A 19 2.26 9.87 3.13
N ASN A 20 1.69 10.71 2.27
CA ASN A 20 1.46 12.12 2.61
C ASN A 20 0.17 12.21 3.44
N PRO A 21 0.24 12.60 4.73
CA PRO A 21 -0.93 12.63 5.59
C PRO A 21 -1.95 13.71 5.22
N GLU A 22 -1.57 14.74 4.46
CA GLU A 22 -2.46 15.84 4.09
C GLU A 22 -3.45 15.45 2.98
N ASN A 23 -3.07 14.54 2.08
CA ASN A 23 -3.87 14.21 0.90
C ASN A 23 -3.93 12.70 0.60
N GLY A 24 -3.31 11.86 1.41
CA GLY A 24 -3.28 10.41 1.25
C GLY A 24 -2.46 9.90 0.07
N SER A 25 -1.70 10.76 -0.61
CA SER A 25 -0.85 10.30 -1.71
C SER A 25 0.28 9.41 -1.21
N ILE A 26 0.64 8.42 -2.02
CA ILE A 26 1.72 7.48 -1.74
C ILE A 26 2.86 7.75 -2.71
N ILE A 27 4.03 8.01 -2.15
CA ILE A 27 5.26 8.17 -2.90
C ILE A 27 6.00 6.83 -2.87
N LEU A 28 6.12 6.21 -4.02
CA LEU A 28 6.84 4.95 -4.18
C LEU A 28 8.36 5.17 -4.18
N PRO A 29 9.16 4.11 -3.95
CA PRO A 29 10.62 4.20 -3.98
C PRO A 29 11.21 4.76 -5.28
N ASP A 30 10.55 4.51 -6.42
CA ASP A 30 10.91 5.03 -7.74
C ASP A 30 10.43 6.47 -8.01
N CYS A 31 9.87 7.13 -6.98
CA CYS A 31 9.29 8.47 -7.01
C CYS A 31 7.99 8.60 -7.80
N ASN A 32 7.39 7.51 -8.29
CA ASN A 32 6.01 7.56 -8.76
C ASN A 32 5.06 7.91 -7.61
N ILE A 33 4.05 8.71 -7.89
CA ILE A 33 3.06 9.15 -6.90
C ILE A 33 1.71 8.55 -7.27
N ILE A 34 1.12 7.84 -6.31
CA ILE A 34 -0.25 7.32 -6.38
C ILE A 34 -1.11 8.20 -5.48
N SER A 35 -2.25 8.66 -5.98
CA SER A 35 -3.16 9.54 -5.23
C SER A 35 -4.61 9.29 -5.65
N ALA A 36 -5.56 9.93 -4.98
CA ALA A 36 -6.97 9.96 -5.38
C ALA A 36 -7.21 10.43 -6.82
N ARG A 37 -6.25 11.16 -7.41
CA ARG A 37 -6.32 11.65 -8.80
C ARG A 37 -5.73 10.69 -9.82
N THR A 38 -5.07 9.64 -9.39
CA THR A 38 -4.50 8.63 -10.28
C THR A 38 -5.63 7.91 -11.00
N THR A 39 -5.68 8.07 -12.33
CA THR A 39 -6.66 7.38 -13.16
C THR A 39 -6.18 5.97 -13.50
N LEU A 40 -7.09 5.14 -14.02
CA LEU A 40 -6.74 3.82 -14.56
C LEU A 40 -5.69 3.93 -15.66
N ASP A 41 -5.83 4.91 -16.57
CA ASP A 41 -4.90 5.13 -17.67
C ASP A 41 -3.52 5.60 -17.16
N ASP A 42 -3.49 6.46 -16.12
CA ASP A 42 -2.24 6.85 -15.46
C ASP A 42 -1.52 5.64 -14.86
N TRP A 43 -2.27 4.75 -14.21
CA TRP A 43 -1.69 3.53 -13.64
C TRP A 43 -1.07 2.64 -14.70
N ILE A 44 -1.78 2.39 -15.80
CA ILE A 44 -1.28 1.59 -16.93
C ILE A 44 -0.03 2.22 -17.53
N ALA A 45 0.00 3.53 -17.67
CA ALA A 45 1.17 4.25 -18.18
C ALA A 45 2.39 4.17 -17.24
N CYS A 46 2.17 4.31 -15.93
CA CYS A 46 3.25 4.26 -14.93
C CYS A 46 3.73 2.82 -14.67
N PHE A 47 2.85 1.84 -14.75
CA PHE A 47 3.12 0.43 -14.41
C PHE A 47 2.73 -0.53 -15.54
N PRO A 48 3.38 -0.45 -16.70
CA PRO A 48 2.99 -1.21 -17.90
C PRO A 48 3.12 -2.73 -17.75
N LYS A 49 3.87 -3.22 -16.75
CA LYS A 49 4.01 -4.65 -16.42
C LYS A 49 2.94 -5.15 -15.44
N SER A 50 2.13 -4.25 -14.88
CA SER A 50 1.02 -4.60 -14.00
C SER A 50 -0.11 -5.18 -14.84
N SER A 51 -0.60 -6.37 -14.49
CA SER A 51 -1.68 -7.02 -15.22
C SER A 51 -3.02 -6.71 -14.59
N PRO A 52 -4.02 -6.29 -15.38
CA PRO A 52 -5.36 -6.03 -14.87
C PRO A 52 -6.12 -7.34 -14.60
N ASN A 53 -6.93 -7.32 -13.55
CA ASN A 53 -7.98 -8.30 -13.30
C ASN A 53 -9.32 -7.58 -13.33
N HIS A 54 -10.10 -7.79 -14.38
CA HIS A 54 -11.41 -7.15 -14.57
C HIS A 54 -12.51 -8.02 -13.97
N LEU A 55 -13.30 -7.46 -13.08
CA LEU A 55 -14.51 -8.09 -12.58
C LEU A 55 -15.72 -7.66 -13.42
N GLN A 56 -16.75 -8.50 -13.47
CA GLN A 56 -18.01 -8.23 -14.20
C GLN A 56 -18.76 -6.99 -13.68
N THR A 57 -18.38 -6.48 -12.51
CA THR A 57 -19.00 -5.32 -11.85
C THR A 57 -18.43 -3.97 -12.30
N GLY A 58 -17.56 -3.92 -13.31
CA GLY A 58 -16.88 -2.69 -13.72
C GLY A 58 -15.71 -2.28 -12.81
N ILE A 59 -15.33 -3.14 -11.87
CA ILE A 59 -14.19 -2.95 -10.99
C ILE A 59 -12.97 -3.61 -11.62
N THR A 60 -11.84 -2.90 -11.62
CA THR A 60 -10.57 -3.39 -12.12
C THR A 60 -9.54 -3.37 -11.00
N PHE A 61 -8.82 -4.47 -10.82
CA PHE A 61 -7.72 -4.60 -9.89
C PHE A 61 -6.38 -4.72 -10.62
N PHE A 62 -5.36 -4.09 -10.06
CA PHE A 62 -3.97 -4.24 -10.49
C PHE A 62 -3.10 -4.64 -9.33
N GLY A 63 -2.20 -5.60 -9.56
CA GLY A 63 -1.15 -5.94 -8.62
C GLY A 63 0.20 -5.32 -9.05
N LEU A 64 0.94 -4.79 -8.11
CA LEU A 64 2.30 -4.30 -8.27
C LEU A 64 3.16 -4.86 -7.15
N SER A 65 4.26 -5.54 -7.50
CA SER A 65 5.21 -6.06 -6.51
C SER A 65 6.59 -5.47 -6.73
N PHE A 66 7.27 -5.12 -5.65
CA PHE A 66 8.64 -4.64 -5.68
C PHE A 66 9.35 -4.95 -4.36
N THR A 67 10.68 -4.98 -4.44
CA THR A 67 11.55 -5.20 -3.29
C THR A 67 12.18 -3.88 -2.86
N LYS A 68 12.18 -3.60 -1.57
CA LYS A 68 12.83 -2.43 -1.01
C LYS A 68 13.58 -2.78 0.27
N GLN A 69 14.89 -2.51 0.29
CA GLN A 69 15.78 -2.89 1.39
C GLN A 69 15.67 -4.40 1.66
N SER A 70 15.21 -4.78 2.84
CA SER A 70 15.02 -6.18 3.26
C SER A 70 13.56 -6.63 3.23
N GLU A 71 12.68 -5.89 2.55
CA GLU A 71 11.24 -6.15 2.51
C GLU A 71 10.73 -6.31 1.08
N GLN A 72 9.82 -7.25 0.92
CA GLN A 72 9.00 -7.45 -0.27
C GLN A 72 7.68 -6.71 -0.07
N TYR A 73 7.29 -5.88 -1.03
CA TYR A 73 6.03 -5.16 -1.06
C TYR A 73 5.11 -5.67 -2.15
N THR A 74 3.83 -5.74 -1.85
CA THR A 74 2.77 -5.95 -2.83
C THR A 74 1.71 -4.87 -2.63
N LEU A 75 1.38 -4.15 -3.70
CA LEU A 75 0.30 -3.19 -3.75
C LEU A 75 -0.79 -3.72 -4.66
N THR A 76 -2.03 -3.58 -4.24
CA THR A 76 -3.19 -3.88 -5.07
C THR A 76 -4.05 -2.63 -5.18
N ALA A 77 -4.15 -2.08 -6.39
CA ALA A 77 -5.00 -0.95 -6.69
C ALA A 77 -6.36 -1.42 -7.19
N GLN A 78 -7.42 -0.84 -6.65
CA GLN A 78 -8.79 -1.06 -7.08
C GLN A 78 -9.33 0.21 -7.73
N PHE A 79 -9.76 0.08 -8.99
CA PHE A 79 -10.40 1.15 -9.75
C PHE A 79 -11.87 0.83 -9.97
N GLU A 80 -12.72 1.84 -9.83
CA GLU A 80 -14.07 1.83 -10.34
C GLU A 80 -14.09 2.77 -11.56
N GLN A 81 -14.26 2.19 -12.74
CA GLN A 81 -14.04 2.87 -14.02
C GLN A 81 -12.62 3.49 -14.08
N GLN A 82 -12.49 4.80 -14.14
CA GLN A 82 -11.21 5.50 -14.19
C GLN A 82 -10.71 5.95 -12.81
N ARG A 83 -11.50 5.82 -11.75
CA ARG A 83 -11.20 6.38 -10.44
C ARG A 83 -10.55 5.35 -9.51
N LEU A 84 -9.44 5.71 -8.91
CA LEU A 84 -8.82 4.93 -7.84
C LEU A 84 -9.67 5.05 -6.56
N GLU A 85 -10.25 3.93 -6.14
CA GLU A 85 -11.09 3.84 -4.93
C GLU A 85 -10.30 3.38 -3.71
N ARG A 86 -9.38 2.43 -3.94
CA ARG A 86 -8.67 1.77 -2.87
C ARG A 86 -7.28 1.33 -3.29
N LEU A 87 -6.36 1.41 -2.34
CA LEU A 87 -5.05 0.80 -2.44
C LEU A 87 -4.82 -0.10 -1.21
N SER A 88 -4.53 -1.36 -1.44
CA SER A 88 -4.12 -2.30 -0.40
C SER A 88 -2.61 -2.47 -0.45
N ILE A 89 -1.96 -2.47 0.70
CA ILE A 89 -0.51 -2.60 0.84
C ILE A 89 -0.23 -3.77 1.77
N PHE A 90 0.63 -4.65 1.32
CA PHE A 90 1.14 -5.77 2.09
C PHE A 90 2.66 -5.80 1.97
N PHE A 91 3.38 -6.05 3.05
CA PHE A 91 4.82 -6.23 3.02
C PHE A 91 5.30 -7.18 4.10
N TYR A 92 6.44 -7.82 3.83
CA TYR A 92 7.07 -8.78 4.74
C TYR A 92 8.59 -8.82 4.49
N PRO A 93 9.39 -9.26 5.49
CA PRO A 93 10.83 -9.42 5.31
C PRO A 93 11.17 -10.43 4.22
N ILE A 94 12.16 -10.12 3.39
CA ILE A 94 12.67 -11.08 2.40
C ILE A 94 13.19 -12.32 3.11
N GLY A 95 12.79 -13.51 2.63
CA GLY A 95 13.13 -14.79 3.23
C GLY A 95 12.15 -15.27 4.31
N GLU A 96 11.15 -14.45 4.67
CA GLU A 96 10.04 -14.93 5.47
C GLU A 96 9.17 -15.89 4.63
N ASP A 97 8.81 -17.04 5.22
CA ASP A 97 7.87 -17.97 4.59
C ASP A 97 6.45 -17.39 4.69
N ASP A 98 5.92 -16.93 3.56
CA ASP A 98 4.57 -16.40 3.42
C ASP A 98 3.59 -17.41 2.81
N SER A 99 3.94 -18.70 2.83
CA SER A 99 3.07 -19.78 2.38
C SER A 99 1.92 -20.06 3.35
N TRP A 100 0.88 -20.69 2.86
CA TRP A 100 -0.21 -21.19 3.71
C TRP A 100 0.24 -22.18 4.77
N ALA A 101 1.33 -22.91 4.54
CA ALA A 101 1.89 -23.83 5.52
C ALA A 101 2.47 -23.11 6.75
N ALA A 102 2.93 -21.89 6.58
CA ALA A 102 3.45 -21.05 7.66
C ALA A 102 2.41 -20.09 8.25
N TRP A 103 1.17 -20.15 7.77
CA TRP A 103 0.09 -19.27 8.24
C TRP A 103 -0.34 -19.64 9.67
N SER A 104 -0.59 -18.61 10.48
CA SER A 104 -1.32 -18.71 11.74
C SER A 104 -2.04 -17.40 12.03
N GLU A 105 -3.18 -17.48 12.71
CA GLU A 105 -3.93 -16.29 13.12
C GLU A 105 -3.10 -15.38 14.03
N GLU A 106 -2.32 -15.94 14.94
CA GLU A 106 -1.43 -15.18 15.81
C GLU A 106 -0.42 -14.35 15.02
N ARG A 107 0.20 -14.95 14.01
CA ARG A 107 1.14 -14.28 13.11
C ARG A 107 0.47 -13.11 12.37
N GLU A 108 -0.74 -13.32 11.86
CA GLU A 108 -1.49 -12.27 11.17
C GLU A 108 -1.91 -11.14 12.11
N LEU A 109 -2.31 -11.44 13.33
CA LEU A 109 -2.62 -10.41 14.34
C LEU A 109 -1.37 -9.62 14.77
N GLN A 110 -0.20 -10.27 14.84
CA GLN A 110 1.07 -9.57 15.05
C GLN A 110 1.44 -8.67 13.86
N ARG A 111 1.26 -9.16 12.63
CA ARG A 111 1.44 -8.39 11.40
C ARG A 111 0.53 -7.15 11.38
N ARG A 112 -0.74 -7.28 11.77
CA ARG A 112 -1.65 -6.14 11.92
C ARG A 112 -1.08 -5.07 12.86
N LYS A 113 -0.55 -5.47 14.01
CA LYS A 113 0.09 -4.53 14.96
C LYS A 113 1.32 -3.85 14.36
N GLN A 114 2.10 -4.55 13.54
CA GLN A 114 3.25 -3.97 12.83
C GLN A 114 2.80 -2.95 11.78
N PHE A 115 1.75 -3.27 11.02
CA PHE A 115 1.16 -2.38 10.03
C PHE A 115 0.52 -1.14 10.66
N ASP A 116 -0.13 -1.28 11.82
CA ASP A 116 -0.64 -0.13 12.58
C ASP A 116 0.48 0.81 13.03
N ARG A 117 1.59 0.26 13.56
CA ARG A 117 2.76 1.06 13.94
C ARG A 117 3.42 1.74 12.74
N TRP A 118 3.48 1.04 11.61
CA TRP A 118 3.98 1.62 10.38
C TRP A 118 3.11 2.79 9.91
N LEU A 119 1.77 2.63 9.93
CA LEU A 119 0.83 3.70 9.61
C LEU A 119 0.96 4.90 10.57
N ASP A 120 1.05 4.67 11.88
CA ASP A 120 1.25 5.74 12.87
C ASP A 120 2.53 6.52 12.57
N LYS A 121 3.61 5.84 12.18
CA LYS A 121 4.86 6.49 11.79
C LYS A 121 4.73 7.29 10.48
N GLN A 122 3.96 6.79 9.51
CA GLN A 122 3.75 7.47 8.23
C GLN A 122 2.86 8.71 8.37
N LEU A 123 1.80 8.60 9.14
CA LEU A 123 0.75 9.62 9.26
C LEU A 123 1.04 10.66 10.35
N GLY A 124 1.91 10.31 11.33
CA GLY A 124 2.30 11.22 12.41
C GLY A 124 1.11 11.75 13.20
N ASP A 125 1.19 13.02 13.57
CA ASP A 125 0.15 13.73 14.33
C ASP A 125 -0.89 14.41 13.42
N ALA A 126 -1.04 13.96 12.18
CA ALA A 126 -2.02 14.55 11.26
C ALA A 126 -3.44 14.42 11.82
N PRO A 127 -4.25 15.50 11.76
CA PRO A 127 -5.60 15.49 12.31
C PRO A 127 -6.47 14.40 11.65
N CYS A 128 -6.97 13.48 12.45
CA CYS A 128 -7.90 12.44 12.01
C CYS A 128 -8.83 12.03 13.13
N SER A 129 -9.99 11.46 12.79
CA SER A 129 -10.79 10.69 13.72
C SER A 129 -10.41 9.22 13.69
N ILE A 130 -10.44 8.56 14.83
CA ILE A 130 -10.08 7.15 14.96
C ILE A 130 -11.33 6.34 15.30
N GLU A 131 -11.55 5.28 14.53
CA GLU A 131 -12.58 4.29 14.78
C GLU A 131 -11.92 2.91 14.90
N THR A 132 -12.21 2.22 15.99
CA THR A 132 -11.65 0.89 16.27
C THR A 132 -12.75 -0.17 16.18
N SER A 133 -12.43 -1.26 15.48
CA SER A 133 -13.27 -2.46 15.35
C SER A 133 -12.47 -3.72 15.67
N ALA A 134 -13.14 -4.87 15.68
CA ALA A 134 -12.45 -6.16 15.81
C ALA A 134 -11.45 -6.40 14.65
N ALA A 135 -11.76 -5.91 13.44
CA ALA A 135 -10.88 -6.06 12.28
C ALA A 135 -9.62 -5.18 12.37
N GLY A 136 -9.70 -4.01 13.02
CA GLY A 136 -8.56 -3.09 13.11
C GLY A 136 -8.94 -1.65 13.44
N LYS A 137 -7.95 -0.77 13.33
CA LYS A 137 -8.05 0.66 13.59
C LYS A 137 -8.12 1.43 12.27
N CYS A 138 -9.19 2.20 12.09
CA CYS A 138 -9.39 3.10 10.95
C CYS A 138 -9.08 4.54 11.35
N ARG A 139 -8.26 5.22 10.56
CA ARG A 139 -7.96 6.65 10.69
C ARG A 139 -8.65 7.38 9.54
N ARG A 140 -9.58 8.27 9.88
CA ARG A 140 -10.40 9.02 8.92
C ARG A 140 -9.85 10.44 8.76
N PHE A 141 -9.59 10.81 7.52
CA PHE A 141 -9.10 12.11 7.08
C PHE A 141 -10.11 12.78 6.13
N THR A 142 -9.86 14.02 5.79
CA THR A 142 -10.67 14.73 4.78
C THR A 142 -10.61 14.10 3.40
N TRP A 143 -9.49 13.50 3.05
CA TRP A 143 -9.24 12.85 1.75
C TRP A 143 -9.72 11.39 1.68
N GLY A 144 -10.04 10.76 2.80
CA GLY A 144 -10.41 9.35 2.84
C GLY A 144 -10.05 8.69 4.17
N ASN A 145 -9.60 7.46 4.14
CA ASN A 145 -9.20 6.74 5.34
C ASN A 145 -8.02 5.80 5.11
N ALA A 146 -7.32 5.48 6.20
CA ALA A 146 -6.24 4.51 6.24
C ALA A 146 -6.34 3.62 7.48
N GLY A 147 -6.12 2.32 7.34
CA GLY A 147 -6.13 1.38 8.45
C GLY A 147 -5.39 0.10 8.15
N ALA A 148 -5.03 -0.63 9.20
CA ALA A 148 -4.50 -1.98 9.11
C ALA A 148 -5.58 -2.95 9.61
N TYR A 149 -5.92 -3.94 8.79
CA TYR A 149 -7.06 -4.82 9.05
C TYR A 149 -6.67 -6.29 8.94
N TYR A 150 -7.23 -7.09 9.81
CA TYR A 150 -7.25 -8.55 9.70
C TYR A 150 -8.63 -9.00 9.21
N TYR A 151 -8.65 -9.75 8.13
CA TYR A 151 -9.87 -10.26 7.49
C TYR A 151 -10.06 -11.74 7.84
N ASN A 152 -10.99 -12.05 8.74
CA ASN A 152 -11.25 -13.41 9.22
C ASN A 152 -11.65 -14.38 8.12
N LYS A 153 -12.29 -13.89 7.04
CA LYS A 153 -12.82 -14.76 5.97
C LYS A 153 -11.73 -15.42 5.13
N ASP A 154 -10.63 -14.72 4.93
CA ASP A 154 -9.51 -15.19 4.11
C ASP A 154 -8.19 -15.30 4.89
N GLY A 155 -8.23 -14.98 6.20
CA GLY A 155 -7.08 -15.07 7.08
C GLY A 155 -5.93 -14.14 6.71
N SER A 156 -6.21 -13.02 6.05
CA SER A 156 -5.20 -12.09 5.59
C SER A 156 -5.16 -10.78 6.39
N THR A 157 -3.99 -10.19 6.44
CA THR A 157 -3.77 -8.85 7.02
C THR A 157 -3.22 -7.91 5.98
N MET A 158 -3.79 -6.71 5.88
CA MET A 158 -3.30 -5.69 4.95
C MET A 158 -3.54 -4.28 5.47
N ILE A 159 -2.76 -3.35 4.98
CA ILE A 159 -3.03 -1.92 5.08
C ILE A 159 -3.98 -1.57 3.94
N VAL A 160 -5.02 -0.82 4.25
CA VAL A 160 -5.97 -0.33 3.25
C VAL A 160 -6.04 1.19 3.32
N ILE A 161 -5.90 1.82 2.17
CA ILE A 161 -6.12 3.25 1.95
C ILE A 161 -7.30 3.36 1.00
N SER A 162 -8.34 4.08 1.42
CA SER A 162 -9.52 4.34 0.59
C SER A 162 -9.65 5.84 0.37
N TYR A 163 -9.90 6.23 -0.86
CA TYR A 163 -10.09 7.61 -1.28
C TYR A 163 -11.58 7.96 -1.35
N ARG A 164 -11.90 9.24 -1.18
CA ARG A 164 -13.27 9.75 -1.30
C ARG A 164 -13.51 10.42 -2.65
#